data_c35771a3d5c65b5ad20683e205579587
#
_entry.id   c35771a3d5c65b5ad20683e205579587
#
_cell.length_a   1.000
_cell.length_b   1.000
_cell.length_c   1.000
_cell.angle_alpha   90.00
_cell.angle_beta   90.00
_cell.angle_gamma   90.00
#
_symmetry.space_group_name_H-M   'P 1'
#
loop_
_entity.id
_entity.type
_entity.pdbx_description
1 polymer ?
#
loop_
_entity_poly.entity_id
_entity_poly.type
_entity_poly.pdbx_seq_one_letter_code
_entity_poly.pdbx_strand_id
1 'polypeptide(L)'
;FRSEALTVEATTPESFNDVDLVLASGGGAVSHQFAPEAVKRGAVVVDNSSYWRMHDDVPLVVPEVNEAALNNHHGIIANPNCSTTQMVVALEPIRRAYGLRRVIVSTYQAASGAGQSALEELKTQTDAYNRGEEMVANILPVKGAAKHYPLAYNLLPQIDVFEADGYTHEEWKMIHETKKIMFGDKNS
;
A
#
# COMPACT_ATOMS: atom_id res chain seq x y z
N PHE A 1 -23.49 3.29 -1.60
CA PHE A 1 -22.57 4.21 -2.23
C PHE A 1 -23.35 5.41 -2.77
N ARG A 2 -22.96 6.64 -2.44
CA ARG A 2 -23.68 7.88 -2.82
C ARG A 2 -25.19 7.83 -2.56
N SER A 3 -25.58 7.30 -1.39
CA SER A 3 -26.96 7.10 -0.93
C SER A 3 -27.71 5.96 -1.64
N GLU A 4 -27.07 5.16 -2.45
CA GLU A 4 -27.62 3.96 -3.07
C GLU A 4 -27.11 2.71 -2.37
N ALA A 5 -28.01 1.73 -2.19
CA ALA A 5 -27.63 0.40 -1.72
C ALA A 5 -27.05 -0.41 -2.89
N LEU A 6 -25.81 -0.88 -2.74
CA LEU A 6 -25.17 -1.76 -3.71
C LEU A 6 -25.08 -3.17 -3.13
N THR A 7 -25.35 -4.17 -3.93
CA THR A 7 -25.12 -5.57 -3.57
C THR A 7 -23.62 -5.86 -3.73
N VAL A 8 -23.01 -6.41 -2.69
CA VAL A 8 -21.62 -6.90 -2.73
C VAL A 8 -21.67 -8.40 -3.00
N GLU A 9 -21.00 -8.83 -4.05
CA GLU A 9 -20.95 -10.22 -4.48
C GLU A 9 -19.57 -10.83 -4.24
N ALA A 10 -19.52 -12.16 -4.08
CA ALA A 10 -18.26 -12.87 -4.04
C ALA A 10 -17.59 -12.81 -5.44
N THR A 11 -16.32 -12.45 -5.47
CA THR A 11 -15.56 -12.37 -6.72
C THR A 11 -15.32 -13.76 -7.29
N THR A 12 -15.71 -13.96 -8.56
CA THR A 12 -15.39 -15.12 -9.37
C THR A 12 -14.74 -14.67 -10.68
N PRO A 13 -14.14 -15.57 -11.48
CA PRO A 13 -13.62 -15.18 -12.79
C PRO A 13 -14.68 -14.53 -13.69
N GLU A 14 -15.94 -14.96 -13.61
CA GLU A 14 -17.05 -14.43 -14.38
C GLU A 14 -17.46 -13.01 -14.00
N SER A 15 -17.11 -12.57 -12.78
CA SER A 15 -17.36 -11.20 -12.31
C SER A 15 -16.68 -10.13 -13.18
N PHE A 16 -15.70 -10.51 -14.01
CA PHE A 16 -14.98 -9.60 -14.90
C PHE A 16 -15.50 -9.60 -16.35
N ASN A 17 -16.57 -10.33 -16.65
CA ASN A 17 -17.22 -10.25 -17.97
C ASN A 17 -17.80 -8.86 -18.16
N ASP A 18 -17.58 -8.26 -19.33
CA ASP A 18 -18.05 -6.93 -19.71
C ASP A 18 -17.56 -5.80 -18.77
N VAL A 19 -16.39 -6.00 -18.16
CA VAL A 19 -15.72 -5.00 -17.31
C VAL A 19 -14.49 -4.45 -18.04
N ASP A 20 -14.43 -3.13 -18.24
CA ASP A 20 -13.29 -2.44 -18.88
C ASP A 20 -12.18 -2.12 -17.89
N LEU A 21 -12.54 -1.77 -16.64
CA LEU A 21 -11.59 -1.32 -15.63
C LEU A 21 -11.89 -1.94 -14.26
N VAL A 22 -10.86 -2.50 -13.64
CA VAL A 22 -10.91 -3.04 -12.28
C VAL A 22 -10.04 -2.21 -11.34
N LEU A 23 -10.61 -1.72 -10.25
CA LEU A 23 -9.87 -1.15 -9.12
C LEU A 23 -9.71 -2.22 -8.04
N ALA A 24 -8.54 -2.86 -8.01
CA ALA A 24 -8.29 -3.97 -7.11
C ALA A 24 -7.69 -3.50 -5.77
N SER A 25 -8.34 -3.83 -4.65
CA SER A 25 -7.90 -3.50 -3.29
C SER A 25 -8.18 -4.63 -2.27
N GLY A 26 -8.35 -5.85 -2.73
CA GLY A 26 -8.63 -7.03 -1.91
C GLY A 26 -7.41 -7.68 -1.26
N GLY A 27 -6.22 -7.06 -1.39
CA GLY A 27 -4.95 -7.59 -0.91
C GLY A 27 -4.22 -8.49 -1.91
N GLY A 28 -2.95 -8.79 -1.62
CA GLY A 28 -2.05 -9.42 -2.60
C GLY A 28 -2.49 -10.81 -3.07
N ALA A 29 -3.01 -11.67 -2.18
CA ALA A 29 -3.47 -13.00 -2.54
C ALA A 29 -4.68 -12.95 -3.51
N VAL A 30 -5.62 -12.05 -3.25
CA VAL A 30 -6.80 -11.84 -4.11
C VAL A 30 -6.36 -11.28 -5.46
N SER A 31 -5.47 -10.28 -5.46
CA SER A 31 -4.96 -9.69 -6.68
C SER A 31 -4.16 -10.69 -7.52
N HIS A 32 -3.29 -11.48 -6.90
CA HIS A 32 -2.58 -12.57 -7.60
C HIS A 32 -3.53 -13.53 -8.31
N GLN A 33 -4.61 -13.91 -7.65
CA GLN A 33 -5.60 -14.84 -8.21
C GLN A 33 -6.43 -14.23 -9.32
N PHE A 34 -6.94 -13.02 -9.15
CA PHE A 34 -8.00 -12.46 -9.98
C PHE A 34 -7.55 -11.42 -11.00
N ALA A 35 -6.44 -10.70 -10.78
CA ALA A 35 -5.99 -9.71 -11.75
C ALA A 35 -5.67 -10.32 -13.13
N PRO A 36 -4.99 -11.48 -13.25
CA PRO A 36 -4.80 -12.14 -14.53
C PRO A 36 -6.13 -12.60 -15.19
N GLU A 37 -7.11 -12.99 -14.39
CA GLU A 37 -8.43 -13.41 -14.90
C GLU A 37 -9.22 -12.22 -15.47
N ALA A 38 -9.13 -11.05 -14.85
CA ALA A 38 -9.70 -9.82 -15.37
C ALA A 38 -9.04 -9.41 -16.70
N VAL A 39 -7.71 -9.44 -16.76
CA VAL A 39 -6.94 -9.11 -17.98
C VAL A 39 -7.28 -10.05 -19.14
N LYS A 40 -7.42 -11.35 -18.88
CA LYS A 40 -7.85 -12.33 -19.91
C LYS A 40 -9.20 -12.00 -20.52
N ARG A 41 -10.07 -11.29 -19.80
CA ARG A 41 -11.42 -10.86 -20.25
C ARG A 41 -11.44 -9.46 -20.83
N GLY A 42 -10.25 -8.84 -20.99
CA GLY A 42 -10.06 -7.53 -21.64
C GLY A 42 -10.07 -6.35 -20.70
N ALA A 43 -10.22 -6.55 -19.40
CA ALA A 43 -10.15 -5.46 -18.42
C ALA A 43 -8.72 -4.99 -18.20
N VAL A 44 -8.57 -3.69 -17.88
CA VAL A 44 -7.36 -3.13 -17.28
C VAL A 44 -7.52 -3.13 -15.76
N VAL A 45 -6.52 -3.64 -15.05
CA VAL A 45 -6.52 -3.70 -13.58
C VAL A 45 -5.57 -2.66 -13.02
N VAL A 46 -6.09 -1.74 -12.20
CA VAL A 46 -5.30 -0.87 -11.33
C VAL A 46 -5.27 -1.49 -9.94
N ASP A 47 -4.12 -2.02 -9.57
CA ASP A 47 -3.95 -2.80 -8.34
C ASP A 47 -3.32 -2.00 -7.21
N ASN A 48 -4.01 -1.89 -6.09
CA ASN A 48 -3.54 -1.23 -4.87
C ASN A 48 -2.79 -2.18 -3.91
N SER A 49 -2.73 -3.48 -4.20
CA SER A 49 -1.97 -4.42 -3.38
C SER A 49 -0.46 -4.27 -3.57
N SER A 50 0.32 -4.91 -2.73
CA SER A 50 1.78 -4.92 -2.89
C SER A 50 2.28 -5.96 -3.89
N TYR A 51 1.41 -6.89 -4.35
CA TYR A 51 1.85 -8.07 -5.08
C TYR A 51 2.58 -7.74 -6.37
N TRP A 52 2.00 -6.88 -7.22
CA TRP A 52 2.53 -6.58 -8.56
C TRP A 52 3.60 -5.50 -8.61
N ARG A 53 3.79 -4.74 -7.53
CA ARG A 53 4.63 -3.53 -7.52
C ARG A 53 6.06 -3.74 -8.03
N MET A 54 6.66 -4.87 -7.67
CA MET A 54 8.04 -5.16 -8.02
C MET A 54 8.19 -6.17 -9.17
N HIS A 55 7.10 -6.54 -9.86
CA HIS A 55 7.17 -7.32 -11.09
C HIS A 55 7.73 -6.49 -12.25
N ASP A 56 8.59 -7.09 -13.08
CA ASP A 56 9.31 -6.38 -14.15
C ASP A 56 8.39 -5.89 -15.26
N ASP A 57 7.41 -6.70 -15.60
CA ASP A 57 6.43 -6.48 -16.65
C ASP A 57 5.20 -5.69 -16.21
N VAL A 58 5.14 -5.28 -14.95
CA VAL A 58 4.05 -4.47 -14.40
C VAL A 58 4.56 -3.08 -14.04
N PRO A 59 4.07 -2.01 -14.68
CA PRO A 59 4.45 -0.65 -14.34
C PRO A 59 3.93 -0.27 -12.95
N LEU A 60 4.81 0.35 -12.16
CA LEU A 60 4.49 0.95 -10.88
C LEU A 60 4.37 2.46 -11.10
N VAL A 61 3.16 3.02 -10.95
CA VAL A 61 2.86 4.34 -11.51
C VAL A 61 2.40 5.34 -10.46
N VAL A 62 3.02 6.51 -10.50
CA VAL A 62 2.52 7.77 -9.92
C VAL A 62 2.45 8.78 -11.07
N PRO A 63 1.25 9.14 -11.56
CA PRO A 63 1.11 9.94 -12.80
C PRO A 63 1.93 11.23 -12.82
N GLU A 64 2.02 11.94 -11.69
CA GLU A 64 2.80 13.18 -11.57
C GLU A 64 4.32 12.98 -11.72
N VAL A 65 4.78 11.73 -11.62
CA VAL A 65 6.22 11.39 -11.63
C VAL A 65 6.61 10.65 -12.91
N ASN A 66 5.86 9.59 -13.26
CA ASN A 66 6.23 8.68 -14.33
C ASN A 66 5.05 8.22 -15.20
N GLU A 67 4.13 9.12 -15.55
CA GLU A 67 2.94 8.84 -16.39
C GLU A 67 3.28 8.00 -17.64
N ALA A 68 4.41 8.28 -18.29
CA ALA A 68 4.84 7.57 -19.49
C ALA A 68 4.98 6.05 -19.29
N ALA A 69 5.18 5.59 -18.05
CA ALA A 69 5.22 4.16 -17.73
C ALA A 69 3.90 3.43 -18.01
N LEU A 70 2.77 4.16 -18.04
CA LEU A 70 1.46 3.61 -18.42
C LEU A 70 1.45 3.01 -19.82
N ASN A 71 2.26 3.53 -20.75
CA ASN A 71 2.32 3.01 -22.12
C ASN A 71 2.86 1.57 -22.22
N ASN A 72 3.46 1.06 -21.15
CA ASN A 72 4.10 -0.25 -21.09
C ASN A 72 3.27 -1.27 -20.29
N HIS A 73 2.02 -0.98 -19.94
CA HIS A 73 1.22 -1.96 -19.20
C HIS A 73 0.73 -3.09 -20.12
N HIS A 74 0.67 -4.29 -19.56
CA HIS A 74 0.13 -5.48 -20.22
C HIS A 74 -1.20 -5.90 -19.55
N GLY A 75 -2.03 -4.91 -19.20
CA GLY A 75 -3.32 -5.09 -18.54
C GLY A 75 -3.31 -4.89 -17.02
N ILE A 76 -2.16 -4.96 -16.36
CA ILE A 76 -2.04 -4.67 -14.92
C ILE A 76 -1.17 -3.42 -14.72
N ILE A 77 -1.63 -2.52 -13.87
CA ILE A 77 -0.94 -1.30 -13.44
C ILE A 77 -0.89 -1.33 -11.91
N ALA A 78 0.29 -1.29 -11.33
CA ALA A 78 0.46 -1.28 -9.89
C ALA A 78 0.43 0.15 -9.33
N ASN A 79 -0.33 0.33 -8.23
CA ASN A 79 -0.33 1.54 -7.42
C ASN A 79 0.67 1.38 -6.26
N PRO A 80 1.56 2.36 -6.00
CA PRO A 80 2.57 2.25 -4.97
C PRO A 80 2.01 2.24 -3.54
N ASN A 81 2.91 1.99 -2.60
CA ASN A 81 2.67 2.20 -1.18
C ASN A 81 2.28 3.67 -0.91
N CYS A 82 1.41 3.88 0.07
CA CYS A 82 0.87 5.21 0.40
C CYS A 82 1.97 6.22 0.79
N SER A 83 2.96 5.79 1.59
CA SER A 83 4.07 6.64 2.00
C SER A 83 5.01 6.94 0.82
N THR A 84 5.26 5.95 -0.05
CA THR A 84 6.04 6.13 -1.28
C THR A 84 5.39 7.15 -2.20
N THR A 85 4.08 7.02 -2.46
CA THR A 85 3.35 7.92 -3.37
C THR A 85 3.49 9.39 -2.96
N GLN A 86 3.23 9.70 -1.70
CA GLN A 86 3.34 11.06 -1.17
C GLN A 86 4.77 11.60 -1.29
N MET A 87 5.76 10.78 -0.96
CA MET A 87 7.16 11.15 -0.97
C MET A 87 7.65 11.46 -2.40
N VAL A 88 7.39 10.59 -3.36
CA VAL A 88 7.89 10.78 -4.73
C VAL A 88 7.25 11.97 -5.44
N VAL A 89 5.98 12.26 -5.17
CA VAL A 89 5.31 13.46 -5.69
C VAL A 89 5.99 14.73 -5.17
N ALA A 90 6.35 14.77 -3.88
CA ALA A 90 7.05 15.91 -3.29
C ALA A 90 8.50 16.04 -3.78
N LEU A 91 9.18 14.91 -4.03
CA LEU A 91 10.59 14.88 -4.43
C LEU A 91 10.79 15.15 -5.93
N GLU A 92 9.82 14.83 -6.79
CA GLU A 92 9.98 14.93 -8.23
C GLU A 92 10.31 16.34 -8.74
N PRO A 93 9.66 17.42 -8.30
CA PRO A 93 10.05 18.78 -8.67
C PRO A 93 11.50 19.11 -8.25
N ILE A 94 11.93 18.64 -7.10
CA ILE A 94 13.30 18.86 -6.60
C ILE A 94 14.29 18.08 -7.47
N ARG A 95 13.99 16.82 -7.77
CA ARG A 95 14.82 15.98 -8.63
C ARG A 95 15.00 16.57 -10.02
N ARG A 96 13.92 17.11 -10.61
CA ARG A 96 13.98 17.76 -11.95
C ARG A 96 14.81 19.03 -11.95
N ALA A 97 14.72 19.83 -10.90
CA ALA A 97 15.42 21.13 -10.85
C ALA A 97 16.89 21.02 -10.39
N TYR A 98 17.20 20.12 -9.47
CA TYR A 98 18.49 20.10 -8.77
C TYR A 98 19.17 18.73 -8.75
N GLY A 99 18.50 17.70 -9.24
CA GLY A 99 18.92 16.31 -9.03
C GLY A 99 18.57 15.81 -7.63
N LEU A 100 18.65 14.49 -7.44
CA LEU A 100 18.38 13.84 -6.15
C LEU A 100 19.52 12.86 -5.85
N ARG A 101 20.27 13.14 -4.78
CA ARG A 101 21.44 12.33 -4.40
C ARG A 101 21.14 11.38 -3.24
N ARG A 102 20.39 11.84 -2.25
CA ARG A 102 20.05 11.08 -1.05
C ARG A 102 18.75 11.58 -0.45
N VAL A 103 17.94 10.66 0.04
CA VAL A 103 16.72 10.96 0.79
C VAL A 103 16.88 10.41 2.20
N ILE A 104 16.57 11.24 3.20
CA ILE A 104 16.37 10.84 4.59
C ILE A 104 14.97 11.27 4.94
N VAL A 105 14.13 10.30 5.32
CA VAL A 105 12.70 10.52 5.55
C VAL A 105 12.28 9.96 6.89
N SER A 106 11.40 10.67 7.57
CA SER A 106 10.66 10.20 8.74
C SER A 106 9.18 10.37 8.48
N THR A 107 8.38 9.36 8.77
CA THR A 107 6.93 9.37 8.57
C THR A 107 6.19 9.26 9.90
N TYR A 108 5.03 9.91 9.96
CA TYR A 108 4.05 9.73 11.01
C TYR A 108 2.78 9.17 10.37
N GLN A 109 2.45 7.92 10.71
CA GLN A 109 1.36 7.20 10.07
C GLN A 109 0.24 6.91 11.06
N ALA A 110 -1.00 7.02 10.57
CA ALA A 110 -2.19 6.75 11.36
C ALA A 110 -2.49 5.24 11.43
N ALA A 111 -3.20 4.81 12.48
CA ALA A 111 -3.67 3.44 12.64
C ALA A 111 -4.54 2.94 11.47
N SER A 112 -5.19 3.85 10.73
CA SER A 112 -6.03 3.52 9.57
C SER A 112 -5.30 2.77 8.45
N GLY A 113 -3.98 2.97 8.31
CA GLY A 113 -3.15 2.23 7.35
C GLY A 113 -3.09 0.73 7.63
N ALA A 114 -3.27 0.31 8.88
CA ALA A 114 -3.36 -1.10 9.27
C ALA A 114 -4.81 -1.66 9.21
N GLY A 115 -5.76 -0.88 8.69
CA GLY A 115 -7.13 -1.29 8.44
C GLY A 115 -8.10 -1.04 9.60
N GLN A 116 -9.36 -1.45 9.39
CA GLN A 116 -10.47 -1.20 10.31
C GLN A 116 -10.20 -1.78 11.71
N SER A 117 -9.62 -2.97 11.79
CA SER A 117 -9.31 -3.63 13.08
C SER A 117 -8.36 -2.82 13.96
N ALA A 118 -7.38 -2.12 13.35
CA ALA A 118 -6.46 -1.25 14.09
C ALA A 118 -7.15 0.02 14.61
N LEU A 119 -8.10 0.58 13.85
CA LEU A 119 -8.93 1.71 14.30
C LEU A 119 -9.82 1.32 15.47
N GLU A 120 -10.45 0.14 15.40
CA GLU A 120 -11.30 -0.39 16.49
C GLU A 120 -10.49 -0.67 17.76
N GLU A 121 -9.28 -1.26 17.60
CA GLU A 121 -8.39 -1.48 18.73
C GLU A 121 -7.95 -0.15 19.35
N LEU A 122 -7.55 0.86 18.55
CA LEU A 122 -7.17 2.18 19.04
C LEU A 122 -8.32 2.83 19.84
N LYS A 123 -9.56 2.73 19.35
CA LYS A 123 -10.74 3.22 20.07
C LYS A 123 -10.93 2.50 21.41
N THR A 124 -10.87 1.17 21.41
CA THR A 124 -10.99 0.35 22.62
C THR A 124 -9.90 0.68 23.64
N GLN A 125 -8.65 0.87 23.18
CA GLN A 125 -7.54 1.28 24.06
C GLN A 125 -7.77 2.67 24.66
N THR A 126 -8.27 3.62 23.86
CA THR A 126 -8.59 4.97 24.34
C THR A 126 -9.68 4.92 25.41
N ASP A 127 -10.73 4.12 25.21
CA ASP A 127 -11.82 3.95 26.16
C ASP A 127 -11.32 3.27 27.45
N ALA A 128 -10.45 2.25 27.36
CA ALA A 128 -9.84 1.59 28.51
C ALA A 128 -8.97 2.55 29.31
N TYR A 129 -8.11 3.33 28.63
CA TYR A 129 -7.29 4.36 29.29
C TYR A 129 -8.12 5.37 30.08
N ASN A 130 -9.21 5.86 29.48
CA ASN A 130 -10.10 6.83 30.14
C ASN A 130 -10.82 6.26 31.39
N ARG A 131 -10.96 4.94 31.46
CA ARG A 131 -11.52 4.25 32.64
C ARG A 131 -10.46 3.80 33.64
N GLY A 132 -9.16 4.03 33.36
CA GLY A 132 -8.05 3.54 34.19
C GLY A 132 -7.83 2.03 34.10
N GLU A 133 -8.26 1.40 33.02
CA GLU A 133 -8.12 -0.03 32.73
C GLU A 133 -6.86 -0.32 31.90
N GLU A 134 -6.43 -1.57 31.88
CA GLU A 134 -5.30 -2.01 31.04
C GLU A 134 -5.67 -1.98 29.55
N MET A 135 -4.77 -1.42 28.73
CA MET A 135 -4.91 -1.39 27.28
C MET A 135 -4.40 -2.69 26.67
N VAL A 136 -5.26 -3.42 25.99
CA VAL A 136 -4.90 -4.64 25.26
C VAL A 136 -4.44 -4.28 23.85
N ALA A 137 -3.36 -4.93 23.36
CA ALA A 137 -2.80 -4.73 22.04
C ALA A 137 -2.64 -6.08 21.31
N ASN A 138 -3.24 -6.20 20.12
CA ASN A 138 -3.23 -7.41 19.29
C ASN A 138 -2.92 -7.15 17.81
N ILE A 139 -2.88 -5.89 17.38
CA ILE A 139 -2.81 -5.53 15.96
C ILE A 139 -1.49 -4.84 15.62
N LEU A 140 -1.08 -3.82 16.39
CA LEU A 140 0.09 -3.00 16.03
C LEU A 140 1.38 -3.46 16.72
N PRO A 141 2.54 -3.37 16.01
CA PRO A 141 2.80 -2.63 14.76
C PRO A 141 2.24 -3.28 13.49
N VAL A 142 2.02 -4.57 13.47
CA VAL A 142 1.38 -5.33 12.40
C VAL A 142 0.78 -6.61 12.98
N LYS A 143 -0.36 -7.06 12.46
CA LYS A 143 -1.11 -8.23 12.99
C LYS A 143 -0.27 -9.51 13.13
N GLY A 144 0.74 -9.71 12.26
CA GLY A 144 1.63 -10.87 12.30
C GLY A 144 2.89 -10.70 13.18
N ALA A 145 3.04 -9.58 13.91
CA ALA A 145 4.18 -9.38 14.77
C ALA A 145 4.17 -10.35 15.96
N ALA A 146 5.37 -10.75 16.42
CA ALA A 146 5.52 -11.59 17.60
C ALA A 146 5.10 -10.87 18.90
N LYS A 147 5.12 -9.54 18.91
CA LYS A 147 4.72 -8.72 20.04
C LYS A 147 3.95 -7.49 19.56
N HIS A 148 2.89 -7.15 20.28
CA HIS A 148 2.03 -6.02 20.00
C HIS A 148 2.13 -4.98 21.12
N TYR A 149 1.85 -3.72 20.78
CA TYR A 149 1.95 -2.61 21.69
C TYR A 149 0.73 -1.68 21.54
N PRO A 150 0.21 -1.11 22.63
CA PRO A 150 -0.88 -0.16 22.54
C PRO A 150 -0.42 1.12 21.82
N LEU A 151 -1.30 1.65 20.97
CA LEU A 151 -1.05 2.90 20.27
C LEU A 151 -1.71 4.10 20.96
N ALA A 152 -2.81 3.91 21.70
CA ALA A 152 -3.47 5.02 22.38
C ALA A 152 -2.49 5.75 23.32
N TYR A 153 -2.36 7.07 23.13
CA TYR A 153 -1.41 7.94 23.84
C TYR A 153 0.07 7.52 23.73
N ASN A 154 0.43 6.87 22.64
CA ASN A 154 1.77 6.33 22.42
C ASN A 154 2.25 6.56 20.97
N LEU A 155 3.55 6.32 20.74
CA LEU A 155 4.15 6.23 19.42
C LEU A 155 4.83 4.87 19.31
N LEU A 156 4.60 4.18 18.20
CA LEU A 156 5.29 2.93 17.88
C LEU A 156 6.33 3.23 16.79
N PRO A 157 7.65 3.18 17.10
CA PRO A 157 8.71 3.48 16.13
C PRO A 157 8.97 2.30 15.19
N GLN A 158 7.91 1.71 14.68
CA GLN A 158 7.92 0.55 13.79
C GLN A 158 6.62 0.49 13.01
N ILE A 159 6.72 0.24 11.70
CA ILE A 159 5.61 -0.10 10.85
C ILE A 159 5.98 -1.37 10.08
N ASP A 160 5.10 -2.38 10.11
CA ASP A 160 5.33 -3.71 9.55
C ASP A 160 6.42 -4.50 10.32
N VAL A 161 6.86 -5.64 9.81
CA VAL A 161 7.87 -6.52 10.43
C VAL A 161 9.27 -6.06 10.08
N PHE A 162 10.24 -6.37 10.95
CA PHE A 162 11.66 -6.18 10.66
C PHE A 162 12.18 -7.31 9.77
N GLU A 163 12.97 -6.94 8.79
CA GLU A 163 13.78 -7.83 7.97
C GLU A 163 15.13 -8.12 8.64
N ALA A 164 15.89 -9.09 8.12
CA ALA A 164 17.14 -9.53 8.69
C ALA A 164 18.24 -8.45 8.75
N ASP A 165 18.14 -7.44 7.94
CA ASP A 165 19.07 -6.30 7.85
C ASP A 165 18.71 -5.13 8.79
N GLY A 166 17.62 -5.27 9.54
CA GLY A 166 17.17 -4.28 10.52
C GLY A 166 16.24 -3.19 9.96
N TYR A 167 15.95 -3.21 8.66
CA TYR A 167 14.89 -2.37 8.07
C TYR A 167 13.54 -3.05 8.27
N THR A 168 12.48 -2.23 8.36
CA THR A 168 11.11 -2.76 8.29
C THR A 168 10.69 -3.01 6.84
N HIS A 169 9.71 -3.87 6.67
CA HIS A 169 9.13 -4.11 5.34
C HIS A 169 8.54 -2.83 4.73
N GLU A 170 8.02 -1.92 5.55
CA GLU A 170 7.54 -0.60 5.09
C GLU A 170 8.67 0.27 4.55
N GLU A 171 9.82 0.31 5.23
CA GLU A 171 11.00 1.05 4.76
C GLU A 171 11.54 0.46 3.45
N TRP A 172 11.56 -0.85 3.31
CA TRP A 172 11.94 -1.52 2.07
C TRP A 172 11.01 -1.19 0.90
N LYS A 173 9.70 -1.13 1.13
CA LYS A 173 8.75 -0.66 0.11
C LYS A 173 9.12 0.74 -0.36
N MET A 174 9.34 1.68 0.56
CA MET A 174 9.72 3.05 0.20
C MET A 174 11.02 3.11 -0.61
N ILE A 175 12.02 2.32 -0.24
CA ILE A 175 13.32 2.28 -0.93
C ILE A 175 13.16 1.74 -2.36
N HIS A 176 12.60 0.55 -2.52
CA HIS A 176 12.54 -0.13 -3.82
C HIS A 176 11.54 0.50 -4.77
N GLU A 177 10.36 0.87 -4.26
CA GLU A 177 9.34 1.50 -5.09
C GLU A 177 9.80 2.88 -5.59
N THR A 178 10.48 3.69 -4.75
CA THR A 178 11.05 4.97 -5.17
C THR A 178 12.05 4.81 -6.30
N LYS A 179 12.94 3.82 -6.21
CA LYS A 179 13.90 3.51 -7.28
C LYS A 179 13.20 3.16 -8.59
N LYS A 180 12.22 2.27 -8.53
CA LYS A 180 11.46 1.85 -9.71
C LYS A 180 10.69 3.01 -10.34
N ILE A 181 10.02 3.85 -9.54
CA ILE A 181 9.19 4.96 -10.02
C ILE A 181 10.03 6.10 -10.60
N MET A 182 11.06 6.53 -9.87
CA MET A 182 11.81 7.75 -10.22
C MET A 182 12.98 7.50 -11.17
N PHE A 183 13.53 6.28 -11.19
CA PHE A 183 14.76 5.98 -11.93
C PHE A 183 14.62 4.79 -12.90
N GLY A 184 13.49 4.08 -12.87
CA GLY A 184 13.26 2.90 -13.71
C GLY A 184 14.11 1.70 -13.33
N ASP A 185 14.82 1.74 -12.20
CA ASP A 185 15.76 0.72 -11.75
C ASP A 185 15.33 0.18 -10.38
N LYS A 186 15.31 -1.15 -10.28
CA LYS A 186 15.05 -1.86 -9.02
C LYS A 186 16.33 -2.12 -8.21
N ASN A 187 17.49 -2.06 -8.85
CA ASN A 187 18.75 -2.55 -8.32
C ASN A 187 19.77 -1.44 -8.01
N SER A 188 19.45 -0.19 -8.30
CA SER A 188 20.35 0.95 -8.07
C SER A 188 20.30 1.49 -6.63
#